data_458f58b9fe4f755e05fda8763a67fafb
#
_entry.id   458f58b9fe4f755e05fda8763a67fafb
#
_cell.length_a   1.000
_cell.length_b   1.000
_cell.length_c   1.000
_cell.angle_alpha   90.00
_cell.angle_beta   90.00
_cell.angle_gamma   90.00
#
_symmetry.space_group_name_H-M   'P 1'
#
loop_
_entity.id
_entity.type
_entity.pdbx_description
1 polymer ?
#
loop_
_entity_poly.entity_id
_entity_poly.type
_entity_poly.pdbx_seq_one_letter_code
_entity_poly.pdbx_strand_id
1 'polypeptide(L)'
;MIAFIKGTVDSLSEGKMILESHGIGYELNIPASMFDAGVREGEELKIYTHMSVREDGISLFGFLSREDLEIYRMLIGVSGIGPKAALAVLSTLTADNLRFAVLSEDVQAIAKTPGIGKKTAQKLILELKDKFDLQEAFEQKLAGNQVAAAVRQAGEPDAFQDAVQALTALGYSGTEALQAVKKVEITEGMDSEAVLKAALKHMF
;
A
#
# COMPACT_ATOMS: atom_id res chain seq x y z
N MET A 1 12.77 -21.87 -6.99
CA MET A 1 12.17 -20.68 -6.35
C MET A 1 10.78 -21.04 -5.88
N ILE A 2 10.40 -20.66 -4.65
CA ILE A 2 9.06 -20.90 -4.09
C ILE A 2 8.22 -19.66 -4.42
N ALA A 3 7.15 -19.85 -5.23
CA ALA A 3 6.31 -18.75 -5.70
C ALA A 3 5.08 -18.48 -4.82
N PHE A 4 4.56 -19.53 -4.23
CA PHE A 4 3.51 -19.50 -3.21
C PHE A 4 3.54 -20.80 -2.39
N ILE A 5 2.90 -20.76 -1.22
CA ILE A 5 2.65 -21.91 -0.39
C ILE A 5 1.16 -21.90 -0.04
N LYS A 6 0.49 -23.07 -0.16
CA LYS A 6 -0.86 -23.28 0.36
C LYS A 6 -0.74 -24.20 1.55
N GLY A 7 -1.28 -23.81 2.70
CA GLY A 7 -1.15 -24.57 3.94
C GLY A 7 -1.98 -23.97 5.07
N THR A 8 -1.80 -24.52 6.25
CA THR A 8 -2.46 -24.07 7.47
C THR A 8 -1.50 -23.22 8.30
N VAL A 9 -1.98 -22.14 8.87
CA VAL A 9 -1.20 -21.30 9.79
C VAL A 9 -0.98 -22.09 11.08
N ASP A 10 0.26 -22.52 11.32
CA ASP A 10 0.65 -23.25 12.53
C ASP A 10 0.88 -22.28 13.69
N SER A 11 1.61 -21.20 13.42
CA SER A 11 1.82 -20.14 14.41
C SER A 11 1.96 -18.78 13.76
N LEU A 12 1.57 -17.75 14.51
CA LEU A 12 1.58 -16.35 14.08
C LEU A 12 2.18 -15.47 15.18
N SER A 13 3.20 -14.70 14.84
CA SER A 13 3.84 -13.74 15.74
C SER A 13 4.15 -12.45 14.99
N GLU A 14 4.54 -11.41 15.72
CA GLU A 14 4.83 -10.11 15.09
C GLU A 14 5.93 -10.24 14.02
N GLY A 15 5.51 -10.01 12.76
CA GLY A 15 6.39 -10.06 11.60
C GLY A 15 6.78 -11.46 11.11
N LYS A 16 6.26 -12.54 11.72
CA LYS A 16 6.54 -13.92 11.33
C LYS A 16 5.31 -14.81 11.36
N MET A 17 5.27 -15.75 10.43
CA MET A 17 4.27 -16.83 10.35
C MET A 17 4.97 -18.13 10.08
N ILE A 18 4.52 -19.21 10.72
CA ILE A 18 4.82 -20.58 10.27
C ILE A 18 3.58 -21.09 9.55
N LEU A 19 3.78 -21.45 8.28
CA LEU A 19 2.74 -22.06 7.44
C LEU A 19 3.10 -23.54 7.25
N GLU A 20 2.26 -24.41 7.79
CA GLU A 20 2.41 -25.85 7.62
C GLU A 20 1.82 -26.28 6.27
N SER A 21 2.59 -27.05 5.50
CA SER A 21 2.12 -27.66 4.27
C SER A 21 2.74 -29.05 4.11
N HIS A 22 1.91 -30.10 4.10
CA HIS A 22 2.34 -31.49 3.91
C HIS A 22 3.44 -31.95 4.88
N GLY A 23 3.33 -31.59 6.15
CA GLY A 23 4.28 -31.95 7.20
C GLY A 23 5.56 -31.11 7.23
N ILE A 24 5.62 -30.02 6.47
CA ILE A 24 6.74 -29.08 6.45
C ILE A 24 6.26 -27.71 6.94
N GLY A 25 6.90 -27.18 8.00
CA GLY A 25 6.68 -25.81 8.46
C GLY A 25 7.59 -24.82 7.72
N TYR A 26 6.98 -23.86 7.05
CA TYR A 26 7.67 -22.77 6.37
C TYR A 26 7.63 -21.50 7.22
N GLU A 27 8.79 -21.04 7.70
CA GLU A 27 8.89 -19.75 8.37
C GLU A 27 8.88 -18.63 7.32
N LEU A 28 7.89 -17.75 7.41
CA LEU A 28 7.67 -16.60 6.52
C LEU A 28 7.84 -15.32 7.29
N ASN A 29 8.64 -14.38 6.77
CA ASN A 29 8.61 -12.99 7.21
C ASN A 29 7.41 -12.31 6.55
N ILE A 30 6.53 -11.73 7.35
CA ILE A 30 5.26 -11.15 6.89
C ILE A 30 5.12 -9.69 7.32
N PRO A 31 4.41 -8.84 6.56
CA PRO A 31 4.07 -7.50 7.03
C PRO A 31 3.11 -7.57 8.23
N ALA A 32 3.26 -6.64 9.16
CA ALA A 32 2.39 -6.57 10.35
C ALA A 32 0.91 -6.35 10.00
N SER A 33 0.61 -5.72 8.86
CA SER A 33 -0.74 -5.56 8.32
C SER A 33 -1.52 -6.86 8.11
N MET A 34 -0.86 -8.03 8.06
CA MET A 34 -1.55 -9.32 8.02
C MET A 34 -2.34 -9.62 9.29
N PHE A 35 -1.93 -9.11 10.45
CA PHE A 35 -2.72 -9.21 11.69
C PHE A 35 -4.03 -8.42 11.58
N ASP A 36 -3.95 -7.22 11.01
CA ASP A 36 -5.11 -6.35 10.80
C ASP A 36 -6.09 -6.94 9.77
N ALA A 37 -5.58 -7.76 8.84
CA ALA A 37 -6.38 -8.53 7.89
C ALA A 37 -7.12 -9.71 8.54
N GLY A 38 -6.93 -9.96 9.84
CA GLY A 38 -7.67 -10.97 10.59
C GLY A 38 -7.18 -12.41 10.43
N VAL A 39 -5.98 -12.61 9.89
CA VAL A 39 -5.35 -13.93 9.79
C VAL A 39 -5.17 -14.56 11.17
N ARG A 40 -5.52 -15.85 11.30
CA ARG A 40 -5.48 -16.58 12.57
C ARG A 40 -4.79 -17.93 12.44
N GLU A 41 -4.27 -18.42 13.55
CA GLU A 41 -3.76 -19.79 13.65
C GLU A 41 -4.88 -20.81 13.37
N GLY A 42 -4.55 -21.89 12.67
CA GLY A 42 -5.47 -22.89 12.19
C GLY A 42 -6.18 -22.56 10.86
N GLU A 43 -6.01 -21.38 10.32
CA GLU A 43 -6.61 -20.97 9.06
C GLU A 43 -5.85 -21.54 7.85
N GLU A 44 -6.58 -22.04 6.84
CA GLU A 44 -5.99 -22.50 5.59
C GLU A 44 -5.83 -21.31 4.62
N LEU A 45 -4.60 -20.98 4.23
CA LEU A 45 -4.26 -19.84 3.41
C LEU A 45 -3.39 -20.22 2.21
N LYS A 46 -3.44 -19.37 1.20
CA LYS A 46 -2.46 -19.34 0.13
C LYS A 46 -1.62 -18.07 0.26
N ILE A 47 -0.35 -18.23 0.55
CA ILE A 47 0.60 -17.12 0.73
C ILE A 47 1.51 -17.04 -0.48
N TYR A 48 1.55 -15.88 -1.13
CA TYR A 48 2.49 -15.58 -2.20
C TYR A 48 3.85 -15.24 -1.62
N THR A 49 4.94 -15.77 -2.20
CA THR A 49 6.24 -15.70 -1.56
C THR A 49 7.32 -15.10 -2.44
N HIS A 50 8.24 -14.41 -1.77
CA HIS A 50 9.54 -14.04 -2.30
C HIS A 50 10.63 -14.76 -1.52
N MET A 51 11.46 -15.52 -2.21
CA MET A 51 12.62 -16.21 -1.61
C MET A 51 13.87 -15.38 -1.84
N SER A 52 14.49 -14.94 -0.76
CA SER A 52 15.79 -14.27 -0.76
C SER A 52 16.87 -15.28 -0.38
N VAL A 53 17.84 -15.45 -1.25
CA VAL A 53 19.02 -16.32 -1.03
C VAL A 53 20.24 -15.42 -0.89
N ARG A 54 20.92 -15.52 0.23
CA ARG A 54 22.14 -14.76 0.54
C ARG A 54 23.21 -15.71 1.09
N GLU A 55 24.42 -15.23 1.23
CA GLU A 55 25.53 -16.01 1.81
C GLU A 55 25.24 -16.44 3.25
N ASP A 56 24.52 -15.63 4.01
CA ASP A 56 24.14 -15.84 5.41
C ASP A 56 22.86 -16.66 5.59
N GLY A 57 22.16 -17.04 4.52
CA GLY A 57 20.98 -17.89 4.60
C GLY A 57 19.90 -17.66 3.57
N ILE A 58 18.84 -18.45 3.72
CA ILE A 58 17.62 -18.35 2.90
C ILE A 58 16.50 -17.78 3.76
N SER A 59 15.80 -16.79 3.23
CA SER A 59 14.63 -16.19 3.87
C SER A 59 13.43 -16.19 2.93
N LEU A 60 12.27 -16.52 3.47
CA LEU A 60 10.99 -16.39 2.76
C LEU A 60 10.24 -15.17 3.30
N PHE A 61 9.64 -14.42 2.37
CA PHE A 61 8.77 -13.29 2.63
C PHE A 61 7.39 -13.62 2.08
N GLY A 62 6.33 -13.45 2.88
CA GLY A 62 4.98 -13.90 2.57
C GLY A 62 3.97 -12.76 2.49
N PHE A 63 3.04 -12.84 1.53
CA PHE A 63 2.01 -11.84 1.25
C PHE A 63 0.68 -12.50 0.91
N LEU A 64 -0.43 -11.90 1.33
CA LEU A 64 -1.78 -12.40 1.04
C LEU A 64 -2.16 -12.23 -0.42
N SER A 65 -1.68 -11.19 -1.07
CA SER A 65 -1.99 -10.89 -2.46
C SER A 65 -0.75 -10.93 -3.37
N ARG A 66 -0.98 -11.12 -4.68
CA ARG A 66 0.09 -10.96 -5.68
C ARG A 66 0.55 -9.52 -5.78
N GLU A 67 -0.37 -8.61 -5.58
CA GLU A 67 -0.13 -7.18 -5.65
C GLU A 67 0.86 -6.74 -4.57
N ASP A 68 0.63 -7.13 -3.30
CA ASP A 68 1.58 -6.83 -2.21
C ASP A 68 2.97 -7.41 -2.50
N LEU A 69 3.03 -8.63 -3.08
CA LEU A 69 4.28 -9.24 -3.49
C LEU A 69 4.98 -8.42 -4.59
N GLU A 70 4.25 -7.90 -5.56
CA GLU A 70 4.79 -7.06 -6.64
C GLU A 70 5.31 -5.73 -6.09
N ILE A 71 4.54 -5.07 -5.24
CA ILE A 71 4.96 -3.85 -4.54
C ILE A 71 6.23 -4.10 -3.71
N TYR A 72 6.27 -5.20 -2.95
CA TYR A 72 7.46 -5.59 -2.21
C TYR A 72 8.69 -5.73 -3.12
N ARG A 73 8.54 -6.38 -4.28
CA ARG A 73 9.62 -6.54 -5.28
C ARG A 73 10.08 -5.20 -5.85
N MET A 74 9.16 -4.29 -6.10
CA MET A 74 9.49 -2.92 -6.52
C MET A 74 10.27 -2.19 -5.44
N LEU A 75 9.85 -2.30 -4.17
CA LEU A 75 10.51 -1.68 -3.02
C LEU A 75 11.95 -2.16 -2.83
N ILE A 76 12.19 -3.49 -2.84
CA ILE A 76 13.55 -4.03 -2.68
C ILE A 76 14.46 -3.72 -3.87
N GLY A 77 13.90 -3.32 -5.01
CA GLY A 77 14.65 -2.83 -6.17
C GLY A 77 15.12 -1.38 -6.03
N VAL A 78 14.59 -0.63 -5.04
CA VAL A 78 15.01 0.74 -4.76
C VAL A 78 16.32 0.73 -3.97
N SER A 79 17.32 1.44 -4.48
CA SER A 79 18.63 1.50 -3.83
C SER A 79 18.52 2.06 -2.39
N GLY A 80 18.99 1.27 -1.42
CA GLY A 80 18.94 1.60 0.00
C GLY A 80 17.71 1.06 0.73
N ILE A 81 16.80 0.36 0.05
CA ILE A 81 15.68 -0.35 0.66
C ILE A 81 15.94 -1.86 0.61
N GLY A 82 16.24 -2.42 1.77
CA GLY A 82 16.40 -3.87 1.93
C GLY A 82 15.06 -4.56 2.28
N PRO A 83 15.07 -5.90 2.33
CA PRO A 83 13.87 -6.69 2.63
C PRO A 83 13.12 -6.28 3.89
N LYS A 84 13.83 -6.01 5.00
CA LYS A 84 13.19 -5.57 6.26
C LYS A 84 12.53 -4.20 6.13
N ALA A 85 13.17 -3.25 5.44
CA ALA A 85 12.62 -1.91 5.22
C ALA A 85 11.38 -1.98 4.29
N ALA A 86 11.41 -2.81 3.26
CA ALA A 86 10.26 -3.04 2.37
C ALA A 86 9.06 -3.64 3.13
N LEU A 87 9.29 -4.63 4.03
CA LEU A 87 8.23 -5.13 4.92
C LEU A 87 7.68 -4.04 5.85
N ALA A 88 8.54 -3.20 6.42
CA ALA A 88 8.11 -2.11 7.28
C ALA A 88 7.23 -1.10 6.53
N VAL A 89 7.54 -0.81 5.25
CA VAL A 89 6.68 0.03 4.40
C VAL A 89 5.31 -0.60 4.25
N LEU A 90 5.21 -1.89 3.87
CA LEU A 90 3.94 -2.60 3.70
C LEU A 90 3.20 -2.90 5.02
N SER A 91 3.89 -2.80 6.16
CA SER A 91 3.27 -2.85 7.49
C SER A 91 2.63 -1.51 7.87
N THR A 92 3.13 -0.39 7.31
CA THR A 92 2.67 0.97 7.62
C THR A 92 1.66 1.48 6.62
N LEU A 93 1.82 1.11 5.34
CA LEU A 93 1.01 1.56 4.22
C LEU A 93 0.50 0.34 3.45
N THR A 94 -0.78 0.32 3.10
CA THR A 94 -1.31 -0.63 2.12
C THR A 94 -0.70 -0.35 0.74
N ALA A 95 -0.76 -1.33 -0.18
CA ALA A 95 -0.30 -1.17 -1.56
C ALA A 95 -0.87 0.10 -2.22
N ASP A 96 -2.18 0.31 -2.09
CA ASP A 96 -2.88 1.49 -2.61
C ASP A 96 -2.40 2.79 -1.98
N ASN A 97 -2.29 2.84 -0.64
CA ASN A 97 -1.83 4.03 0.05
C ASN A 97 -0.39 4.39 -0.32
N LEU A 98 0.46 3.37 -0.54
CA LEU A 98 1.81 3.59 -1.02
C LEU A 98 1.82 4.16 -2.45
N ARG A 99 1.01 3.61 -3.37
CA ARG A 99 0.87 4.16 -4.73
C ARG A 99 0.46 5.61 -4.70
N PHE A 100 -0.59 5.93 -3.91
CA PHE A 100 -1.05 7.31 -3.74
C PHE A 100 0.02 8.22 -3.16
N ALA A 101 0.76 7.76 -2.14
CA ALA A 101 1.85 8.54 -1.54
C ALA A 101 2.96 8.81 -2.55
N VAL A 102 3.30 7.84 -3.40
CA VAL A 102 4.31 8.01 -4.46
C VAL A 102 3.82 8.98 -5.54
N LEU A 103 2.59 8.81 -6.05
CA LEU A 103 2.03 9.65 -7.12
C LEU A 103 1.77 11.09 -6.66
N SER A 104 1.36 11.27 -5.38
CA SER A 104 1.17 12.60 -4.77
C SER A 104 2.45 13.20 -4.17
N GLU A 105 3.60 12.52 -4.33
CA GLU A 105 4.91 12.92 -3.78
C GLU A 105 4.88 13.15 -2.26
N ASP A 106 4.06 12.37 -1.53
CA ASP A 106 3.93 12.48 -0.08
C ASP A 106 5.09 11.83 0.67
N VAL A 107 6.20 12.56 0.73
CA VAL A 107 7.38 12.17 1.50
C VAL A 107 7.06 11.91 2.98
N GLN A 108 6.11 12.67 3.53
CA GLN A 108 5.75 12.59 4.96
C GLN A 108 5.03 11.26 5.28
N ALA A 109 4.10 10.83 4.43
CA ALA A 109 3.40 9.57 4.60
C ALA A 109 4.37 8.39 4.61
N ILE A 110 5.30 8.35 3.65
CA ILE A 110 6.30 7.29 3.53
C ILE A 110 7.32 7.33 4.68
N ALA A 111 7.75 8.53 5.08
CA ALA A 111 8.72 8.72 6.17
C ALA A 111 8.16 8.40 7.57
N LYS A 112 6.84 8.13 7.71
CA LYS A 112 6.27 7.57 8.95
C LYS A 112 6.69 6.12 9.18
N THR A 113 7.13 5.43 8.13
CA THR A 113 7.61 4.05 8.23
C THR A 113 8.88 3.99 9.09
N PRO A 114 8.93 3.13 10.12
CA PRO A 114 10.13 2.95 10.93
C PRO A 114 11.36 2.58 10.06
N GLY A 115 12.45 3.30 10.24
CA GLY A 115 13.69 3.09 9.47
C GLY A 115 13.73 3.75 8.08
N ILE A 116 12.66 4.43 7.65
CA ILE A 116 12.64 5.21 6.41
C ILE A 116 12.74 6.70 6.74
N GLY A 117 13.90 7.28 6.44
CA GLY A 117 14.11 8.73 6.57
C GLY A 117 13.59 9.51 5.35
N LYS A 118 13.45 10.83 5.49
CA LYS A 118 12.97 11.72 4.41
C LYS A 118 13.74 11.53 3.10
N LYS A 119 15.07 11.40 3.15
CA LYS A 119 15.91 11.19 1.96
C LYS A 119 15.60 9.87 1.26
N THR A 120 15.40 8.79 2.03
CA THR A 120 15.03 7.49 1.49
C THR A 120 13.61 7.51 0.91
N ALA A 121 12.67 8.18 1.58
CA ALA A 121 11.32 8.37 1.07
C ALA A 121 11.29 9.16 -0.26
N GLN A 122 12.06 10.25 -0.36
CA GLN A 122 12.19 11.00 -1.61
C GLN A 122 12.75 10.14 -2.75
N LYS A 123 13.79 9.33 -2.45
CA LYS A 123 14.38 8.43 -3.44
C LYS A 123 13.40 7.36 -3.88
N LEU A 124 12.64 6.78 -2.93
CA LEU A 124 11.59 5.81 -3.20
C LEU A 124 10.54 6.40 -4.15
N ILE A 125 10.06 7.62 -3.88
CA ILE A 125 9.12 8.31 -4.76
C ILE A 125 9.70 8.46 -6.17
N LEU A 126 10.93 8.96 -6.28
CA LEU A 126 11.57 9.18 -7.57
C LEU A 126 11.71 7.89 -8.40
N GLU A 127 12.12 6.78 -7.77
CA GLU A 127 12.35 5.51 -8.47
C GLU A 127 11.05 4.73 -8.76
N LEU A 128 9.98 4.97 -8.00
CA LEU A 128 8.70 4.26 -8.20
C LEU A 128 7.65 5.05 -8.97
N LYS A 129 7.79 6.38 -9.09
CA LYS A 129 6.77 7.23 -9.73
C LYS A 129 6.44 6.77 -11.16
N ASP A 130 7.46 6.46 -11.96
CA ASP A 130 7.29 6.00 -13.34
C ASP A 130 6.75 4.57 -13.46
N LYS A 131 6.76 3.81 -12.35
CA LYS A 131 6.31 2.41 -12.32
C LYS A 131 4.84 2.28 -11.94
N PHE A 132 4.24 3.33 -11.44
CA PHE A 132 2.83 3.35 -11.04
C PHE A 132 1.99 4.11 -12.06
N ASP A 133 0.94 3.45 -12.55
CA ASP A 133 -0.07 4.13 -13.35
C ASP A 133 -1.07 4.82 -12.43
N LEU A 134 -1.27 6.11 -12.68
CA LEU A 134 -2.18 6.93 -11.89
C LEU A 134 -3.63 6.43 -12.00
N GLN A 135 -4.06 6.05 -13.20
CA GLN A 135 -5.43 5.60 -13.44
C GLN A 135 -5.68 4.28 -12.71
N GLU A 136 -4.75 3.33 -12.80
CA GLU A 136 -4.83 2.05 -12.10
C GLU A 136 -4.87 2.24 -10.58
N ALA A 137 -4.02 3.12 -10.04
CA ALA A 137 -4.01 3.44 -8.62
C ALA A 137 -5.34 4.04 -8.14
N PHE A 138 -5.98 4.87 -8.97
CA PHE A 138 -7.30 5.43 -8.68
C PHE A 138 -8.40 4.38 -8.72
N GLU A 139 -8.44 3.57 -9.78
CA GLU A 139 -9.46 2.52 -9.94
C GLU A 139 -9.39 1.48 -8.82
N GLN A 140 -8.19 1.08 -8.41
CA GLN A 140 -7.99 0.13 -7.32
C GLN A 140 -8.42 0.71 -5.97
N LYS A 141 -8.11 1.98 -5.69
CA LYS A 141 -8.54 2.65 -4.45
C LYS A 141 -10.06 2.79 -4.39
N LEU A 142 -10.71 3.12 -5.50
CA LEU A 142 -12.17 3.15 -5.60
C LEU A 142 -12.77 1.76 -5.36
N ALA A 143 -12.20 0.71 -5.96
CA ALA A 143 -12.63 -0.67 -5.76
C ALA A 143 -12.42 -1.14 -4.32
N GLY A 144 -11.28 -0.84 -3.71
CA GLY A 144 -10.96 -1.14 -2.31
C GLY A 144 -11.91 -0.44 -1.33
N ASN A 145 -12.25 0.82 -1.59
CA ASN A 145 -13.23 1.55 -0.78
C ASN A 145 -14.65 1.00 -0.95
N GLN A 146 -15.03 0.48 -2.13
CA GLN A 146 -16.33 -0.20 -2.31
C GLN A 146 -16.41 -1.50 -1.51
N VAL A 147 -15.32 -2.26 -1.38
CA VAL A 147 -15.27 -3.45 -0.53
C VAL A 147 -15.25 -3.08 0.95
N ALA A 148 -14.51 -2.04 1.34
CA ALA A 148 -14.50 -1.51 2.71
C ALA A 148 -15.81 -0.80 3.09
N ALA A 149 -16.49 -0.16 2.13
CA ALA A 149 -17.79 0.47 2.30
C ALA A 149 -18.94 -0.56 2.39
N ALA A 150 -18.79 -1.75 1.81
CA ALA A 150 -19.72 -2.85 2.03
C ALA A 150 -19.67 -3.39 3.48
N VAL A 151 -18.57 -3.12 4.20
CA VAL A 151 -18.41 -3.44 5.63
C VAL A 151 -18.72 -2.23 6.54
N ARG A 152 -18.68 -1.00 6.00
CA ARG A 152 -19.09 0.23 6.71
C ARG A 152 -20.36 0.74 6.06
N GLN A 153 -21.44 0.80 6.83
CA GLN A 153 -22.77 1.28 6.45
C GLN A 153 -22.74 2.44 5.46
N ALA A 154 -23.58 2.31 4.42
CA ALA A 154 -23.84 3.29 3.39
C ALA A 154 -23.96 4.74 3.93
N GLY A 155 -23.19 5.64 3.36
CA GLY A 155 -23.54 7.04 3.35
C GLY A 155 -22.47 8.02 3.82
N GLU A 156 -21.39 8.21 3.03
CA GLU A 156 -20.86 9.55 2.75
C GLU A 156 -19.96 9.44 1.51
N PRO A 157 -20.20 10.26 0.46
CA PRO A 157 -19.29 10.35 -0.68
C PRO A 157 -17.93 10.82 -0.17
N ASP A 158 -16.84 10.16 -0.60
CA ASP A 158 -15.48 10.63 -0.28
C ASP A 158 -15.22 11.91 -1.09
N ALA A 159 -15.57 13.07 -0.49
CA ALA A 159 -15.49 14.39 -1.09
C ALA A 159 -14.10 14.71 -1.67
N PHE A 160 -13.05 14.05 -1.13
CA PHE A 160 -11.70 14.13 -1.66
C PHE A 160 -11.58 13.50 -3.05
N GLN A 161 -12.11 12.29 -3.21
CA GLN A 161 -11.97 11.54 -4.47
C GLN A 161 -12.81 12.17 -5.57
N ASP A 162 -14.04 12.56 -5.25
CA ASP A 162 -14.94 13.24 -6.18
C ASP A 162 -14.31 14.55 -6.69
N ALA A 163 -13.66 15.33 -5.80
CA ALA A 163 -12.99 16.57 -6.18
C ALA A 163 -11.78 16.32 -7.11
N VAL A 164 -10.98 15.28 -6.86
CA VAL A 164 -9.85 14.91 -7.75
C VAL A 164 -10.37 14.46 -9.12
N GLN A 165 -11.44 13.65 -9.14
CA GLN A 165 -12.03 13.17 -10.38
C GLN A 165 -12.62 14.31 -11.20
N ALA A 166 -13.28 15.27 -10.53
CA ALA A 166 -13.80 16.47 -11.16
C ALA A 166 -12.71 17.35 -11.77
N LEU A 167 -11.59 17.56 -11.06
CA LEU A 167 -10.43 18.30 -11.59
C LEU A 167 -9.81 17.62 -12.81
N THR A 168 -9.71 16.28 -12.77
CA THR A 168 -9.20 15.50 -13.91
C THR A 168 -10.13 15.61 -15.12
N ALA A 169 -11.45 15.58 -14.91
CA ALA A 169 -12.44 15.79 -15.95
C ALA A 169 -12.40 17.23 -16.54
N LEU A 170 -11.94 18.21 -15.77
CA LEU A 170 -11.70 19.60 -16.22
C LEU A 170 -10.38 19.75 -17.00
N GLY A 171 -9.60 18.65 -17.18
CA GLY A 171 -8.40 18.64 -18.00
C GLY A 171 -7.08 18.86 -17.26
N TYR A 172 -7.09 18.92 -15.93
CA TYR A 172 -5.86 18.95 -15.13
C TYR A 172 -5.25 17.56 -15.07
N SER A 173 -3.91 17.47 -14.97
CA SER A 173 -3.27 16.18 -14.77
C SER A 173 -3.68 15.59 -13.41
N GLY A 174 -3.79 14.26 -13.30
CA GLY A 174 -4.17 13.62 -12.06
C GLY A 174 -3.21 13.94 -10.89
N THR A 175 -1.93 14.18 -11.18
CA THR A 175 -0.93 14.58 -10.18
C THR A 175 -1.19 15.99 -9.65
N GLU A 176 -1.51 16.94 -10.53
CA GLU A 176 -1.87 18.32 -10.14
C GLU A 176 -3.18 18.34 -9.34
N ALA A 177 -4.18 17.60 -9.80
CA ALA A 177 -5.45 17.47 -9.11
C ALA A 177 -5.28 16.91 -7.68
N LEU A 178 -4.51 15.84 -7.51
CA LEU A 178 -4.19 15.27 -6.21
C LEU A 178 -3.46 16.24 -5.28
N GLN A 179 -2.47 16.96 -5.79
CA GLN A 179 -1.72 17.94 -5.00
C GLN A 179 -2.58 19.12 -4.59
N ALA A 180 -3.48 19.58 -5.46
CA ALA A 180 -4.38 20.69 -5.16
C ALA A 180 -5.39 20.30 -4.06
N VAL A 181 -6.06 19.14 -4.20
CA VAL A 181 -7.04 18.68 -3.22
C VAL A 181 -6.39 18.38 -1.87
N LYS A 182 -5.16 17.87 -1.87
CA LYS A 182 -4.41 17.59 -0.64
C LYS A 182 -4.06 18.84 0.18
N LYS A 183 -3.96 20.01 -0.45
CA LYS A 183 -3.73 21.30 0.22
C LYS A 183 -5.00 21.86 0.89
N VAL A 184 -6.18 21.28 0.59
CA VAL A 184 -7.43 21.69 1.19
C VAL A 184 -7.55 21.07 2.58
N GLU A 185 -7.75 21.87 3.60
CA GLU A 185 -8.14 21.41 4.93
C GLU A 185 -9.61 20.96 4.90
N ILE A 186 -9.84 19.65 4.73
CA ILE A 186 -11.18 19.08 4.69
C ILE A 186 -11.70 18.99 6.12
N THR A 187 -12.78 19.72 6.41
CA THR A 187 -13.48 19.69 7.70
C THR A 187 -14.74 18.82 7.61
N GLU A 188 -15.20 18.29 8.75
CA GLU A 188 -16.46 17.53 8.81
C GLU A 188 -17.62 18.33 8.19
N GLY A 189 -18.32 17.73 7.22
CA GLY A 189 -19.46 18.35 6.53
C GLY A 189 -19.14 19.09 5.24
N MET A 190 -17.89 19.12 4.77
CA MET A 190 -17.58 19.63 3.42
C MET A 190 -18.01 18.59 2.36
N ASP A 191 -18.87 19.02 1.44
CA ASP A 191 -19.24 18.24 0.27
C ASP A 191 -18.15 18.29 -0.82
N SER A 192 -18.26 17.44 -1.83
CA SER A 192 -17.32 17.35 -2.95
C SER A 192 -17.20 18.65 -3.75
N GLU A 193 -18.28 19.46 -3.82
CA GLU A 193 -18.29 20.76 -4.51
C GLU A 193 -17.48 21.80 -3.73
N ALA A 194 -17.59 21.83 -2.41
CA ALA A 194 -16.82 22.73 -1.55
C ALA A 194 -15.32 22.39 -1.60
N VAL A 195 -14.96 21.10 -1.56
CA VAL A 195 -13.57 20.63 -1.70
C VAL A 195 -13.02 20.99 -3.08
N LEU A 196 -13.77 20.77 -4.15
CA LEU A 196 -13.40 21.13 -5.52
C LEU A 196 -13.13 22.64 -5.66
N LYS A 197 -14.03 23.49 -5.16
CA LYS A 197 -13.86 24.95 -5.19
C LYS A 197 -12.63 25.41 -4.41
N ALA A 198 -12.34 24.78 -3.27
CA ALA A 198 -11.17 25.09 -2.48
C ALA A 198 -9.87 24.63 -3.20
N ALA A 199 -9.88 23.45 -3.80
CA ALA A 199 -8.75 22.91 -4.54
C ALA A 199 -8.39 23.75 -5.77
N LEU A 200 -9.40 24.26 -6.51
CA LEU A 200 -9.19 25.16 -7.66
C LEU A 200 -8.41 26.42 -7.28
N LYS A 201 -8.54 26.95 -6.07
CA LYS A 201 -7.76 28.10 -5.60
C LYS A 201 -6.27 27.81 -5.41
N HIS A 202 -5.91 26.54 -5.30
CA HIS A 202 -4.50 26.08 -5.16
C HIS A 202 -3.86 25.67 -6.49
N MET A 203 -4.61 25.81 -7.60
CA MET A 203 -4.13 25.51 -8.95
C MET A 203 -3.54 26.74 -9.66
N PHE A 204 -3.72 27.94 -9.10
CA PHE A 204 -3.28 29.21 -9.66
C PHE A 204 -2.24 29.91 -8.78
#